data_c0ad8d94a1e5ddf51b4475c1bc5d7cf2
#
_entry.id   c0ad8d94a1e5ddf51b4475c1bc5d7cf2
#
_cell.length_a   1.000
_cell.length_b   1.000
_cell.length_c   1.000
_cell.angle_alpha   90.00
_cell.angle_beta   90.00
_cell.angle_gamma   90.00
#
_symmetry.space_group_name_H-M   'P 1'
#
loop_
_entity.id
_entity.type
_entity.pdbx_description
1 polymer ?
#
loop_
_entity_poly.entity_id
_entity_poly.type
_entity_poly.pdbx_seq_one_letter_code
_entity_poly.pdbx_strand_id
1 'polypeptide(L)'
;MNRLLSFRFVICNLLFLMASFSAIGQENWSASLQTYQGAILPHSENIAHLITNKPTGYLFSVNHKVDGSKEWHHTYRFPEVGFSFHTQNNHNETLGDLYGLYAHYNFYFLNRRLQFRVGQGVSYATNPFDKETNFRNVAYGSKFMPSTYFMLGYDQPRIWQNIGINVGLLFVHHSNATIKAPNTSTNTLGLNVGLTYHFSDEDQIGKANSYVDYPQQIRYNLLFRTGVNESHIIGMGQKPFYHITAIVEKPLNNYGAAQVGAEVFLSNSLKELIPFLATSFPEEGMDKNTDWKRVGVFVGYEWYLNKLTAEGNIGYYVHDEYKKNGSLYQRLGLRYYVTPNVFGVMSLKTHFAKAEAFEVGVGYKL
;
A
#
# COMPACT_ATOMS: atom_id res chain seq x y z
N MET A 1 -35.16 7.55 -11.75
CA MET A 1 -35.83 7.20 -10.47
C MET A 1 -35.03 6.18 -9.66
N ASN A 2 -34.38 5.16 -10.25
CA ASN A 2 -33.61 4.15 -9.52
C ASN A 2 -32.32 4.63 -8.83
N ARG A 3 -31.64 5.67 -9.30
CA ARG A 3 -30.43 6.21 -8.68
C ARG A 3 -30.68 6.98 -7.37
N LEU A 4 -31.83 7.65 -7.25
CA LEU A 4 -32.24 8.35 -6.01
C LEU A 4 -32.67 7.39 -4.89
N LEU A 5 -33.26 6.25 -5.25
CA LEU A 5 -33.63 5.20 -4.28
C LEU A 5 -32.39 4.48 -3.73
N SER A 6 -31.39 4.20 -4.57
CA SER A 6 -30.12 3.59 -4.12
C SER A 6 -29.32 4.54 -3.21
N PHE A 7 -29.32 5.83 -3.49
CA PHE A 7 -28.63 6.82 -2.65
C PHE A 7 -29.27 6.98 -1.27
N ARG A 8 -30.60 7.00 -1.19
CA ARG A 8 -31.33 7.04 0.09
C ARG A 8 -31.12 5.76 0.90
N PHE A 9 -31.09 4.60 0.25
CA PHE A 9 -30.83 3.32 0.90
C PHE A 9 -29.40 3.25 1.49
N VAL A 10 -28.41 3.76 0.79
CA VAL A 10 -27.02 3.86 1.26
C VAL A 10 -26.92 4.82 2.44
N ILE A 11 -27.59 5.98 2.38
CA ILE A 11 -27.60 6.94 3.52
C ILE A 11 -28.28 6.34 4.74
N CYS A 12 -29.43 5.68 4.60
CA CYS A 12 -30.14 5.04 5.71
C CYS A 12 -29.32 3.92 6.34
N ASN A 13 -28.61 3.11 5.55
CA ASN A 13 -27.70 2.08 6.09
C ASN A 13 -26.48 2.68 6.77
N LEU A 14 -25.91 3.75 6.24
CA LEU A 14 -24.83 4.51 6.91
C LEU A 14 -25.29 5.13 8.23
N LEU A 15 -26.47 5.71 8.28
CA LEU A 15 -27.04 6.26 9.51
C LEU A 15 -27.38 5.17 10.52
N PHE A 16 -27.85 4.01 10.07
CA PHE A 16 -28.11 2.84 10.93
C PHE A 16 -26.81 2.23 11.46
N LEU A 17 -25.76 2.15 10.65
CA LEU A 17 -24.41 1.77 11.08
C LEU A 17 -23.85 2.78 12.10
N MET A 18 -24.00 4.07 11.87
CA MET A 18 -23.60 5.12 12.83
C MET A 18 -24.37 5.04 14.14
N ALA A 19 -25.68 4.72 14.10
CA ALA A 19 -26.51 4.52 15.29
C ALA A 19 -26.13 3.25 16.07
N SER A 20 -25.71 2.18 15.39
CA SER A 20 -25.24 0.95 16.04
C SER A 20 -23.88 1.12 16.75
N PHE A 21 -23.05 2.03 16.30
CA PHE A 21 -21.80 2.42 16.99
C PHE A 21 -22.04 3.19 18.29
N SER A 22 -23.25 3.71 18.52
CA SER A 22 -23.58 4.49 19.73
C SER A 22 -23.61 3.67 21.03
N ALA A 23 -23.52 2.35 20.98
CA ALA A 23 -23.64 1.44 22.13
C ALA A 23 -22.29 0.91 22.67
N ILE A 24 -21.17 1.17 22.02
CA ILE A 24 -19.84 0.73 22.46
C ILE A 24 -19.09 1.95 22.98
N GLY A 25 -18.50 1.88 24.17
CA GLY A 25 -17.75 3.00 24.79
C GLY A 25 -16.92 3.78 23.78
N GLN A 26 -17.37 5.00 23.44
CA GLN A 26 -16.96 5.75 22.24
C GLN A 26 -15.74 6.65 22.46
N GLU A 27 -15.00 6.39 23.53
CA GLU A 27 -13.81 7.16 23.86
C GLU A 27 -12.77 7.01 22.75
N ASN A 28 -12.22 8.14 22.28
CA ASN A 28 -11.16 8.21 21.27
C ASN A 28 -11.54 7.81 19.83
N TRP A 29 -12.81 7.67 19.48
CA TRP A 29 -13.24 7.40 18.11
C TRP A 29 -13.66 8.66 17.36
N SER A 30 -13.42 8.68 16.07
CA SER A 30 -13.93 9.68 15.14
C SER A 30 -14.29 9.07 13.79
N ALA A 31 -15.21 9.72 13.08
CA ALA A 31 -15.54 9.40 11.70
C ALA A 31 -15.31 10.62 10.82
N SER A 32 -14.75 10.44 9.63
CA SER A 32 -14.53 11.54 8.69
C SER A 32 -15.05 11.20 7.30
N LEU A 33 -15.60 12.22 6.64
CA LEU A 33 -15.97 12.17 5.24
C LEU A 33 -15.24 13.27 4.49
N GLN A 34 -14.50 12.90 3.48
CA GLN A 34 -13.73 13.79 2.63
C GLN A 34 -14.19 13.64 1.19
N THR A 35 -14.22 14.72 0.45
CA THR A 35 -14.34 14.73 -1.00
C THR A 35 -13.07 15.28 -1.62
N TYR A 36 -12.76 14.86 -2.83
CA TYR A 36 -11.60 15.36 -3.55
C TYR A 36 -11.87 15.49 -5.05
N GLN A 37 -11.09 16.35 -5.67
CA GLN A 37 -10.92 16.40 -7.11
C GLN A 37 -9.42 16.32 -7.42
N GLY A 38 -9.05 15.51 -8.40
CA GLY A 38 -7.65 15.22 -8.68
C GLY A 38 -7.31 15.23 -10.17
N ALA A 39 -6.09 14.80 -10.47
CA ALA A 39 -5.59 14.51 -11.81
C ALA A 39 -4.82 13.20 -11.77
N ILE A 40 -4.97 12.37 -12.81
CA ILE A 40 -4.11 11.21 -13.02
C ILE A 40 -2.77 11.73 -13.54
N LEU A 41 -1.67 11.40 -12.84
CA LEU A 41 -0.33 11.82 -13.21
C LEU A 41 0.17 10.98 -14.40
N PRO A 42 0.65 11.59 -15.49
CA PRO A 42 1.19 10.89 -16.65
C PRO A 42 2.61 10.37 -16.34
N HIS A 43 2.72 9.20 -15.73
CA HIS A 43 4.01 8.57 -15.39
C HIS A 43 4.51 7.56 -16.44
N SER A 44 3.72 7.30 -17.48
CA SER A 44 4.05 6.47 -18.64
C SER A 44 3.31 6.96 -19.87
N GLU A 45 3.96 6.94 -21.03
CA GLU A 45 3.31 7.25 -22.32
C GLU A 45 2.12 6.33 -22.61
N ASN A 46 2.19 5.10 -22.16
CA ASN A 46 1.16 4.08 -22.39
C ASN A 46 -0.20 4.41 -21.77
N ILE A 47 -0.29 5.27 -20.75
CA ILE A 47 -1.57 5.67 -20.14
C ILE A 47 -2.08 7.03 -20.64
N ALA A 48 -1.33 7.76 -21.46
CA ALA A 48 -1.68 9.11 -21.85
C ALA A 48 -3.07 9.18 -22.48
N HIS A 49 -3.45 8.19 -23.29
CA HIS A 49 -4.77 8.09 -23.94
C HIS A 49 -5.94 7.84 -22.97
N LEU A 50 -5.65 7.42 -21.71
CA LEU A 50 -6.64 7.20 -20.65
C LEU A 50 -6.84 8.43 -19.76
N ILE A 51 -5.96 9.44 -19.85
CA ILE A 51 -6.04 10.66 -19.04
C ILE A 51 -6.89 11.70 -19.77
N THR A 52 -8.21 11.50 -19.76
CA THR A 52 -9.15 12.36 -20.49
C THR A 52 -9.92 13.32 -19.59
N ASN A 53 -10.05 13.00 -18.31
CA ASN A 53 -10.86 13.73 -17.35
C ASN A 53 -10.17 13.84 -15.99
N LYS A 54 -10.71 14.69 -15.11
CA LYS A 54 -10.26 14.86 -13.73
C LYS A 54 -11.05 13.92 -12.80
N PRO A 55 -10.41 12.95 -12.15
CA PRO A 55 -11.07 12.09 -11.18
C PRO A 55 -11.66 12.89 -10.01
N THR A 56 -12.82 12.42 -9.54
CA THR A 56 -13.46 12.90 -8.30
C THR A 56 -13.77 11.71 -7.41
N GLY A 57 -13.90 11.94 -6.11
CA GLY A 57 -14.23 10.84 -5.22
C GLY A 57 -14.48 11.26 -3.79
N TYR A 58 -14.71 10.21 -2.98
CA TYR A 58 -14.96 10.32 -1.55
C TYR A 58 -14.05 9.36 -0.79
N LEU A 59 -13.66 9.80 0.40
CA LEU A 59 -12.96 8.97 1.37
C LEU A 59 -13.72 9.03 2.70
N PHE A 60 -14.42 7.97 3.04
CA PHE A 60 -15.02 7.78 4.36
C PHE A 60 -14.03 7.04 5.25
N SER A 61 -13.83 7.51 6.49
CA SER A 61 -12.90 6.89 7.42
C SER A 61 -13.48 6.81 8.83
N VAL A 62 -13.14 5.73 9.53
CA VAL A 62 -13.34 5.58 10.97
C VAL A 62 -11.97 5.48 11.61
N ASN A 63 -11.69 6.34 12.59
CA ASN A 63 -10.39 6.45 13.23
C ASN A 63 -10.53 6.18 14.73
N HIS A 64 -9.52 5.54 15.29
CA HIS A 64 -9.36 5.33 16.72
C HIS A 64 -8.03 5.93 17.15
N LYS A 65 -8.06 6.95 18.01
CA LYS A 65 -6.88 7.52 18.63
C LYS A 65 -6.39 6.58 19.72
N VAL A 66 -5.10 6.24 19.69
CA VAL A 66 -4.50 5.35 20.68
C VAL A 66 -4.48 5.98 22.07
N ASP A 67 -4.62 5.15 23.09
CA ASP A 67 -4.85 5.57 24.48
C ASP A 67 -3.58 5.87 25.31
N GLY A 68 -2.40 5.63 24.76
CA GLY A 68 -1.12 5.81 25.45
C GLY A 68 -0.69 4.61 26.31
N SER A 69 -1.44 3.50 26.30
CA SER A 69 -1.10 2.30 27.08
C SER A 69 0.15 1.55 26.60
N LYS A 70 0.59 1.81 25.37
CA LYS A 70 1.75 1.14 24.74
C LYS A 70 2.82 2.15 24.37
N GLU A 71 4.09 1.71 24.39
CA GLU A 71 5.24 2.57 24.12
C GLU A 71 5.16 3.24 22.72
N TRP A 72 4.80 2.51 21.68
CA TRP A 72 4.69 3.07 20.34
C TRP A 72 3.66 4.19 20.22
N HIS A 73 2.65 4.26 21.13
CA HIS A 73 1.71 5.37 21.20
C HIS A 73 2.42 6.70 21.51
N HIS A 74 3.39 6.65 22.41
CA HIS A 74 4.20 7.82 22.80
C HIS A 74 5.28 8.12 21.75
N THR A 75 5.94 7.08 21.23
CA THR A 75 6.96 7.18 20.18
C THR A 75 6.43 7.95 18.97
N TYR A 76 5.20 7.67 18.54
CA TYR A 76 4.56 8.34 17.40
C TYR A 76 3.57 9.44 17.79
N ARG A 77 3.64 9.97 19.02
CA ARG A 77 2.85 11.11 19.52
C ARG A 77 1.36 10.87 19.39
N PHE A 78 0.88 9.73 19.89
CA PHE A 78 -0.53 9.33 19.88
C PHE A 78 -1.15 9.33 18.48
N PRO A 79 -0.70 8.45 17.60
CA PRO A 79 -1.27 8.32 16.27
C PRO A 79 -2.72 7.83 16.34
N GLU A 80 -3.40 7.85 15.22
CA GLU A 80 -4.69 7.17 15.07
C GLU A 80 -4.55 6.02 14.10
N VAL A 81 -5.32 4.97 14.34
CA VAL A 81 -5.44 3.80 13.47
C VAL A 81 -6.88 3.67 13.02
N GLY A 82 -7.11 3.13 11.83
CA GLY A 82 -8.48 3.01 11.39
C GLY A 82 -8.65 2.33 10.05
N PHE A 83 -9.87 2.43 9.52
CA PHE A 83 -10.24 1.91 8.23
C PHE A 83 -10.85 3.01 7.37
N SER A 84 -10.63 2.90 6.05
CA SER A 84 -11.19 3.84 5.09
C SER A 84 -11.88 3.08 3.96
N PHE A 85 -13.00 3.63 3.48
CA PHE A 85 -13.62 3.28 2.22
C PHE A 85 -13.44 4.42 1.24
N HIS A 86 -12.89 4.13 0.08
CA HIS A 86 -12.56 5.09 -0.97
C HIS A 86 -13.38 4.82 -2.21
N THR A 87 -13.88 5.88 -2.83
CA THR A 87 -14.50 5.82 -4.16
C THR A 87 -13.80 6.79 -5.09
N GLN A 88 -13.56 6.39 -6.32
CA GLN A 88 -13.01 7.26 -7.37
C GLN A 88 -13.81 7.06 -8.66
N ASN A 89 -14.45 8.14 -9.11
CA ASN A 89 -15.01 8.18 -10.46
C ASN A 89 -13.95 8.81 -11.38
N ASN A 90 -13.49 8.04 -12.36
CA ASN A 90 -12.50 8.49 -13.33
C ASN A 90 -13.10 9.36 -14.44
N HIS A 91 -14.43 9.44 -14.55
CA HIS A 91 -15.15 10.07 -15.65
C HIS A 91 -14.63 9.59 -17.02
N ASN A 92 -14.25 8.32 -17.10
CA ASN A 92 -13.67 7.66 -18.27
C ASN A 92 -14.18 6.22 -18.31
N GLU A 93 -14.93 5.88 -19.36
CA GLU A 93 -15.56 4.56 -19.51
C GLU A 93 -14.53 3.43 -19.61
N THR A 94 -13.38 3.68 -20.26
CA THR A 94 -12.32 2.68 -20.40
C THR A 94 -11.70 2.34 -19.05
N LEU A 95 -11.40 3.33 -18.20
CA LEU A 95 -10.84 3.10 -16.86
C LEU A 95 -11.89 2.55 -15.89
N GLY A 96 -13.16 2.94 -16.06
CA GLY A 96 -14.23 2.68 -15.10
C GLY A 96 -14.01 3.40 -13.77
N ASP A 97 -14.75 2.97 -12.75
CA ASP A 97 -14.68 3.49 -11.38
C ASP A 97 -13.88 2.57 -10.49
N LEU A 98 -13.34 3.13 -9.41
CA LEU A 98 -12.55 2.41 -8.42
C LEU A 98 -13.19 2.51 -7.03
N TYR A 99 -13.20 1.40 -6.32
CA TYR A 99 -13.65 1.29 -4.93
C TYR A 99 -12.57 0.63 -4.10
N GLY A 100 -12.19 1.21 -2.98
CA GLY A 100 -11.09 0.71 -2.16
C GLY A 100 -11.44 0.57 -0.68
N LEU A 101 -10.90 -0.47 -0.04
CA LEU A 101 -10.92 -0.66 1.41
C LEU A 101 -9.49 -0.67 1.92
N TYR A 102 -9.21 0.13 2.94
CA TYR A 102 -7.86 0.32 3.47
C TYR A 102 -7.86 0.25 4.99
N ALA A 103 -6.80 -0.32 5.55
CA ALA A 103 -6.37 0.00 6.90
C ALA A 103 -5.41 1.19 6.83
N HIS A 104 -5.48 2.11 7.80
CA HIS A 104 -4.64 3.30 7.77
C HIS A 104 -4.09 3.68 9.15
N TYR A 105 -2.98 4.46 9.08
CA TYR A 105 -2.39 5.17 10.22
C TYR A 105 -2.41 6.67 9.94
N ASN A 106 -2.80 7.46 10.97
CA ASN A 106 -2.69 8.92 10.97
C ASN A 106 -1.57 9.32 11.92
N PHE A 107 -0.57 9.99 11.39
CA PHE A 107 0.50 10.61 12.16
C PHE A 107 0.26 12.12 12.21
N TYR A 108 0.56 12.74 13.36
CA TYR A 108 0.30 14.14 13.59
C TYR A 108 1.56 14.90 13.96
N PHE A 109 1.73 16.08 13.39
CA PHE A 109 2.82 17.00 13.61
C PHE A 109 2.26 18.38 13.96
N LEU A 110 3.13 19.33 14.35
CA LEU A 110 2.78 20.73 14.61
C LEU A 110 1.55 20.88 15.53
N ASN A 111 1.62 20.28 16.74
CA ASN A 111 0.51 20.27 17.71
C ASN A 111 -0.79 19.71 17.10
N ARG A 112 -0.69 18.61 16.33
CA ARG A 112 -1.77 17.92 15.64
C ARG A 112 -2.46 18.73 14.54
N ARG A 113 -1.83 19.84 14.05
CA ARG A 113 -2.34 20.64 12.94
C ARG A 113 -1.98 20.10 11.57
N LEU A 114 -0.92 19.33 11.46
CA LEU A 114 -0.52 18.69 10.24
C LEU A 114 -0.73 17.17 10.39
N GLN A 115 -1.64 16.62 9.59
CA GLN A 115 -1.94 15.20 9.53
C GLN A 115 -1.20 14.58 8.32
N PHE A 116 -0.52 13.46 8.56
CA PHE A 116 -0.03 12.58 7.52
C PHE A 116 -0.68 11.22 7.69
N ARG A 117 -1.44 10.79 6.68
CA ARG A 117 -2.11 9.48 6.67
C ARG A 117 -1.50 8.59 5.62
N VAL A 118 -1.29 7.32 5.99
CA VAL A 118 -0.88 6.25 5.10
C VAL A 118 -1.93 5.17 5.16
N GLY A 119 -2.54 4.82 4.02
CA GLY A 119 -3.50 3.74 3.90
C GLY A 119 -3.01 2.67 2.94
N GLN A 120 -3.07 1.42 3.36
CA GLN A 120 -2.76 0.24 2.55
C GLN A 120 -3.99 -0.65 2.48
N GLY A 121 -4.34 -1.10 1.27
CA GLY A 121 -5.55 -1.89 1.11
C GLY A 121 -5.70 -2.56 -0.25
N VAL A 122 -6.94 -2.82 -0.60
CA VAL A 122 -7.34 -3.46 -1.86
C VAL A 122 -8.37 -2.60 -2.55
N SER A 123 -8.21 -2.39 -3.84
CA SER A 123 -9.18 -1.71 -4.71
C SER A 123 -9.81 -2.67 -5.70
N TYR A 124 -11.07 -2.38 -6.02
CA TYR A 124 -11.86 -3.02 -7.08
C TYR A 124 -12.02 -2.04 -8.25
N ALA A 125 -11.64 -2.47 -9.46
CA ALA A 125 -11.88 -1.76 -10.71
C ALA A 125 -13.12 -2.31 -11.40
N THR A 126 -14.05 -1.44 -11.77
CA THR A 126 -15.30 -1.84 -12.43
C THR A 126 -15.11 -2.31 -13.86
N ASN A 127 -14.11 -1.76 -14.55
CA ASN A 127 -13.85 -2.03 -15.95
C ASN A 127 -12.36 -2.31 -16.24
N PRO A 128 -11.79 -3.45 -15.77
CA PRO A 128 -10.39 -3.79 -16.03
C PRO A 128 -10.17 -4.14 -17.50
N PHE A 129 -8.89 -4.40 -17.86
CA PHE A 129 -8.52 -4.89 -19.18
C PHE A 129 -9.28 -6.17 -19.53
N ASP A 130 -9.79 -6.18 -20.74
CA ASP A 130 -10.35 -7.36 -21.40
C ASP A 130 -9.97 -7.34 -22.89
N LYS A 131 -9.52 -8.49 -23.43
CA LYS A 131 -9.00 -8.58 -24.79
C LYS A 131 -10.05 -8.24 -25.86
N GLU A 132 -11.32 -8.51 -25.59
CA GLU A 132 -12.41 -8.34 -26.54
C GLU A 132 -13.18 -7.02 -26.30
N THR A 133 -13.50 -6.73 -25.04
CA THR A 133 -14.43 -5.64 -24.69
C THR A 133 -13.75 -4.38 -24.19
N ASN A 134 -12.52 -4.47 -23.63
CA ASN A 134 -11.80 -3.32 -23.06
C ASN A 134 -10.28 -3.40 -23.22
N PHE A 135 -9.79 -3.68 -24.42
CA PHE A 135 -8.36 -3.81 -24.72
C PHE A 135 -7.57 -2.51 -24.55
N ARG A 136 -8.24 -1.37 -24.54
CA ARG A 136 -7.60 -0.05 -24.35
C ARG A 136 -7.20 0.23 -22.90
N ASN A 137 -7.78 -0.48 -21.92
CA ASN A 137 -7.41 -0.29 -20.52
C ASN A 137 -6.10 -1.01 -20.19
N VAL A 138 -4.98 -0.39 -20.48
CA VAL A 138 -3.66 -0.93 -20.14
C VAL A 138 -3.27 -0.66 -18.68
N ALA A 139 -4.09 0.07 -17.91
CA ALA A 139 -3.81 0.42 -16.53
C ALA A 139 -4.08 -0.75 -15.56
N TYR A 140 -5.19 -1.47 -15.74
CA TYR A 140 -5.68 -2.46 -14.76
C TYR A 140 -5.93 -3.82 -15.42
N GLY A 141 -5.00 -4.77 -15.28
CA GLY A 141 -5.15 -6.13 -15.79
C GLY A 141 -6.08 -7.03 -14.95
N SER A 142 -6.49 -6.59 -13.77
CA SER A 142 -7.34 -7.36 -12.86
C SER A 142 -8.39 -6.49 -12.17
N LYS A 143 -9.51 -7.12 -11.75
CA LYS A 143 -10.59 -6.44 -11.01
C LYS A 143 -10.14 -6.02 -9.62
N PHE A 144 -9.45 -6.90 -8.91
CA PHE A 144 -8.90 -6.62 -7.58
C PHE A 144 -7.40 -6.35 -7.68
N MET A 145 -6.94 -5.34 -6.96
CA MET A 145 -5.55 -4.93 -6.96
C MET A 145 -5.14 -4.34 -5.60
N PRO A 146 -3.90 -4.54 -5.17
CA PRO A 146 -3.33 -3.74 -4.08
C PRO A 146 -3.45 -2.26 -4.39
N SER A 147 -3.69 -1.47 -3.36
CA SER A 147 -3.76 -0.02 -3.50
C SER A 147 -3.23 0.66 -2.26
N THR A 148 -2.56 1.78 -2.46
CA THR A 148 -1.96 2.59 -1.40
C THR A 148 -2.40 4.03 -1.56
N TYR A 149 -2.74 4.70 -0.47
CA TYR A 149 -2.92 6.14 -0.51
C TYR A 149 -2.11 6.85 0.56
N PHE A 150 -1.75 8.09 0.26
CA PHE A 150 -1.13 9.04 1.17
C PHE A 150 -1.98 10.28 1.22
N MET A 151 -2.16 10.85 2.41
CA MET A 151 -2.84 12.12 2.59
C MET A 151 -2.01 13.01 3.50
N LEU A 152 -1.74 14.23 3.05
CA LEU A 152 -1.06 15.26 3.83
C LEU A 152 -1.97 16.47 3.89
N GLY A 153 -2.40 16.87 5.08
CA GLY A 153 -3.35 17.96 5.20
C GLY A 153 -3.28 18.71 6.52
N TYR A 154 -3.79 19.93 6.48
CA TYR A 154 -4.07 20.69 7.68
C TYR A 154 -5.34 20.12 8.34
N ASP A 155 -5.25 19.83 9.62
CA ASP A 155 -6.33 19.32 10.45
C ASP A 155 -6.69 20.29 11.57
N GLN A 156 -7.94 20.65 11.64
CA GLN A 156 -8.52 21.43 12.73
C GLN A 156 -9.57 20.56 13.41
N PRO A 157 -9.24 19.89 14.52
CA PRO A 157 -10.07 18.82 15.07
C PRO A 157 -11.44 19.29 15.59
N ARG A 158 -11.55 20.55 16.02
CA ARG A 158 -12.83 21.10 16.54
C ARG A 158 -12.97 22.55 16.15
N ILE A 159 -13.80 22.83 15.14
CA ILE A 159 -14.21 24.18 14.74
C ILE A 159 -15.55 24.56 15.38
N TRP A 160 -16.39 23.56 15.62
CA TRP A 160 -17.69 23.73 16.26
C TRP A 160 -18.11 22.44 16.97
N GLN A 161 -18.26 22.47 18.31
CA GLN A 161 -18.53 21.26 19.10
C GLN A 161 -17.56 20.12 18.75
N ASN A 162 -18.08 18.97 18.33
CA ASN A 162 -17.33 17.79 17.98
C ASN A 162 -17.00 17.68 16.46
N ILE A 163 -17.22 18.78 15.71
CA ILE A 163 -16.96 18.82 14.27
C ILE A 163 -15.62 19.49 13.99
N GLY A 164 -14.74 18.76 13.30
CA GLY A 164 -13.48 19.23 12.76
C GLY A 164 -13.52 19.38 11.24
N ILE A 165 -12.50 20.03 10.69
CA ILE A 165 -12.28 20.17 9.24
C ILE A 165 -10.87 19.75 8.88
N ASN A 166 -10.73 19.10 7.73
CA ASN A 166 -9.45 18.74 7.14
C ASN A 166 -9.39 19.25 5.71
N VAL A 167 -8.24 19.79 5.32
CA VAL A 167 -7.95 20.26 3.94
C VAL A 167 -6.53 19.84 3.57
N GLY A 168 -6.35 19.21 2.42
CA GLY A 168 -5.02 18.74 2.07
C GLY A 168 -4.88 18.18 0.66
N LEU A 169 -3.82 17.41 0.49
CA LEU A 169 -3.47 16.66 -0.69
C LEU A 169 -3.72 15.17 -0.45
N LEU A 170 -4.36 14.53 -1.40
CA LEU A 170 -4.56 13.08 -1.44
C LEU A 170 -3.83 12.53 -2.66
N PHE A 171 -2.96 11.54 -2.44
CA PHE A 171 -2.33 10.75 -3.49
C PHE A 171 -2.81 9.31 -3.39
N VAL A 172 -3.34 8.75 -4.48
CA VAL A 172 -3.80 7.35 -4.52
C VAL A 172 -3.12 6.62 -5.67
N HIS A 173 -2.50 5.48 -5.34
CA HIS A 173 -1.86 4.59 -6.29
C HIS A 173 -2.69 3.31 -6.44
N HIS A 174 -3.09 3.01 -7.67
CA HIS A 174 -3.81 1.78 -8.03
C HIS A 174 -2.96 0.95 -8.99
N SER A 175 -2.57 -0.26 -8.58
CA SER A 175 -1.74 -1.16 -9.37
C SER A 175 -1.97 -2.59 -8.93
N ASN A 176 -2.05 -3.52 -9.88
CA ASN A 176 -2.08 -4.94 -9.52
C ASN A 176 -0.68 -5.53 -9.25
N ALA A 177 0.35 -4.67 -9.20
CA ALA A 177 1.73 -5.05 -8.86
C ALA A 177 2.28 -6.21 -9.71
N THR A 178 1.95 -6.22 -11.00
CA THR A 178 2.29 -7.26 -12.00
C THR A 178 1.70 -8.64 -11.74
N ILE A 179 0.71 -8.77 -10.89
CA ILE A 179 0.00 -10.05 -10.71
C ILE A 179 -0.58 -10.51 -12.05
N LYS A 180 -1.12 -9.58 -12.85
CA LYS A 180 -1.68 -9.85 -14.18
C LYS A 180 -1.41 -8.70 -15.14
N ALA A 181 -0.93 -8.99 -16.35
CA ALA A 181 -0.76 -7.99 -17.41
C ALA A 181 -2.12 -7.63 -18.06
N PRO A 182 -2.26 -6.36 -18.53
CA PRO A 182 -1.33 -5.24 -18.39
C PRO A 182 -1.40 -4.61 -17.00
N ASN A 183 -0.35 -3.89 -16.59
CA ASN A 183 -0.31 -3.16 -15.32
C ASN A 183 0.51 -1.88 -15.46
N THR A 184 0.02 -0.91 -16.22
CA THR A 184 0.66 0.41 -16.25
C THR A 184 0.31 1.24 -15.01
N SER A 185 -0.74 0.85 -14.27
CA SER A 185 -1.22 1.52 -13.04
C SER A 185 -1.76 2.94 -13.24
N THR A 186 -2.33 3.53 -12.20
CA THR A 186 -2.65 4.97 -12.14
C THR A 186 -2.19 5.59 -10.84
N ASN A 187 -1.73 6.84 -10.92
CA ASN A 187 -1.38 7.69 -9.80
C ASN A 187 -2.30 8.91 -9.82
N THR A 188 -3.21 9.02 -8.88
CA THR A 188 -4.12 10.18 -8.78
C THR A 188 -3.64 11.10 -7.68
N LEU A 189 -3.37 12.37 -8.02
CA LEU A 189 -3.10 13.42 -7.05
C LEU A 189 -4.28 14.38 -7.01
N GLY A 190 -4.84 14.63 -5.83
CA GLY A 190 -6.01 15.48 -5.66
C GLY A 190 -5.94 16.40 -4.47
N LEU A 191 -6.72 17.47 -4.53
CA LEU A 191 -7.04 18.34 -3.39
C LEU A 191 -8.26 17.75 -2.69
N ASN A 192 -8.18 17.56 -1.38
CA ASN A 192 -9.27 17.07 -0.57
C ASN A 192 -9.73 18.12 0.47
N VAL A 193 -11.00 18.07 0.79
CA VAL A 193 -11.63 18.77 1.90
C VAL A 193 -12.61 17.83 2.57
N GLY A 194 -12.68 17.87 3.90
CA GLY A 194 -13.58 16.98 4.63
C GLY A 194 -13.95 17.49 6.02
N LEU A 195 -14.94 16.82 6.57
CA LEU A 195 -15.40 16.99 7.93
C LEU A 195 -15.07 15.76 8.76
N THR A 196 -14.73 15.98 10.01
CA THR A 196 -14.50 14.93 11.02
C THR A 196 -15.45 15.14 12.17
N TYR A 197 -16.15 14.08 12.58
CA TYR A 197 -16.97 14.07 13.79
C TYR A 197 -16.27 13.25 14.87
N HIS A 198 -16.03 13.86 16.05
CA HIS A 198 -15.48 13.20 17.22
C HIS A 198 -16.61 12.71 18.13
N PHE A 199 -16.60 11.42 18.48
CA PHE A 199 -17.70 10.83 19.26
C PHE A 199 -17.65 11.18 20.75
N SER A 200 -16.50 11.63 21.26
CA SER A 200 -16.33 12.09 22.64
C SER A 200 -15.85 13.53 22.70
N ASP A 201 -16.19 14.24 23.78
CA ASP A 201 -15.79 15.64 24.00
C ASP A 201 -14.32 15.77 24.40
N GLU A 202 -13.78 14.78 25.09
CA GLU A 202 -12.39 14.72 25.55
C GLU A 202 -11.71 13.43 25.09
N ASP A 203 -10.46 13.57 24.69
CA ASP A 203 -9.61 12.43 24.37
C ASP A 203 -8.99 11.90 25.67
N GLN A 204 -9.29 10.67 26.04
CA GLN A 204 -8.59 10.02 27.15
C GLN A 204 -7.19 9.61 26.71
N ILE A 205 -6.19 10.23 27.31
CA ILE A 205 -4.77 9.90 27.09
C ILE A 205 -4.27 9.24 28.36
N GLY A 206 -3.93 7.96 28.27
CA GLY A 206 -3.30 7.22 29.36
C GLY A 206 -1.96 7.84 29.76
N LYS A 207 -1.56 7.65 31.03
CA LYS A 207 -0.22 8.07 31.48
C LYS A 207 0.84 7.18 30.80
N ALA A 208 1.94 7.80 30.40
CA ALA A 208 3.09 7.08 29.89
C ALA A 208 3.56 6.04 30.91
N ASN A 209 3.58 4.77 30.51
CA ASN A 209 4.33 3.78 31.24
C ASN A 209 5.83 4.01 30.97
N SER A 210 6.67 3.73 31.99
CA SER A 210 8.10 3.97 31.98
C SER A 210 8.79 3.42 30.72
N TYR A 211 9.79 4.17 30.28
CA TYR A 211 10.72 3.86 29.20
C TYR A 211 11.16 2.38 29.25
N VAL A 212 10.93 1.64 28.18
CA VAL A 212 11.42 0.28 27.99
C VAL A 212 12.71 0.35 27.19
N ASP A 213 13.79 -0.17 27.77
CA ASP A 213 15.06 -0.27 27.08
C ASP A 213 14.97 -1.35 26.00
N TYR A 214 15.13 -1.00 24.73
CA TYR A 214 15.11 -1.95 23.63
C TYR A 214 16.40 -2.75 23.63
N PRO A 215 16.32 -4.11 23.60
CA PRO A 215 17.51 -4.94 23.49
C PRO A 215 18.25 -4.62 22.19
N GLN A 216 19.47 -4.11 22.31
CA GLN A 216 20.33 -3.74 21.18
C GLN A 216 21.07 -4.95 20.57
N GLN A 217 20.65 -6.16 20.90
CA GLN A 217 21.25 -7.38 20.39
C GLN A 217 21.00 -7.55 18.89
N ILE A 218 22.04 -8.01 18.20
CA ILE A 218 21.91 -8.40 16.78
C ILE A 218 20.95 -9.59 16.68
N ARG A 219 20.09 -9.55 15.69
CA ARG A 219 19.06 -10.57 15.41
C ARG A 219 19.25 -11.10 14.00
N TYR A 220 18.90 -12.35 13.80
CA TYR A 220 18.95 -13.01 12.50
C TYR A 220 17.54 -13.41 12.11
N ASN A 221 17.17 -13.19 10.85
CA ASN A 221 15.86 -13.56 10.35
C ASN A 221 16.02 -14.36 9.05
N LEU A 222 15.20 -15.41 8.92
CA LEU A 222 15.02 -16.14 7.66
C LEU A 222 13.61 -15.91 7.17
N LEU A 223 13.45 -15.56 5.89
CA LEU A 223 12.16 -15.28 5.28
C LEU A 223 12.00 -16.07 3.99
N PHE A 224 10.79 -16.57 3.81
CA PHE A 224 10.33 -17.10 2.56
C PHE A 224 9.18 -16.25 2.04
N ARG A 225 9.28 -15.78 0.80
CA ARG A 225 8.25 -15.02 0.11
C ARG A 225 7.87 -15.72 -1.19
N THR A 226 6.61 -15.62 -1.55
CA THR A 226 6.05 -16.18 -2.78
C THR A 226 4.89 -15.34 -3.27
N GLY A 227 4.45 -15.61 -4.47
CA GLY A 227 3.30 -15.01 -5.13
C GLY A 227 3.22 -15.47 -6.57
N VAL A 228 2.41 -14.78 -7.34
CA VAL A 228 2.33 -14.96 -8.79
C VAL A 228 2.57 -13.63 -9.47
N ASN A 229 3.26 -13.64 -10.60
CA ASN A 229 3.39 -12.49 -11.47
C ASN A 229 3.27 -12.89 -12.94
N GLU A 230 2.89 -11.94 -13.76
CA GLU A 230 2.89 -12.09 -15.22
C GLU A 230 3.92 -11.11 -15.80
N SER A 231 4.63 -11.55 -16.85
CA SER A 231 5.54 -10.67 -17.58
C SER A 231 4.76 -9.52 -18.24
N HIS A 232 5.47 -8.53 -18.79
CA HIS A 232 4.84 -7.44 -19.54
C HIS A 232 4.18 -7.89 -20.87
N ILE A 233 4.46 -9.13 -21.31
CA ILE A 233 3.85 -9.71 -22.50
C ILE A 233 2.47 -10.27 -22.15
N ILE A 234 1.43 -9.63 -22.65
CA ILE A 234 0.04 -10.01 -22.38
C ILE A 234 -0.25 -11.41 -22.92
N GLY A 235 -0.73 -12.29 -22.05
CA GLY A 235 -1.13 -13.65 -22.41
C GLY A 235 -0.07 -14.72 -22.19
N MET A 236 1.11 -14.40 -21.63
CA MET A 236 2.05 -15.41 -21.16
C MET A 236 1.55 -16.15 -19.92
N GLY A 237 0.55 -15.58 -19.22
CA GLY A 237 -0.05 -16.17 -18.04
C GLY A 237 0.76 -15.93 -16.77
N GLN A 238 0.05 -16.07 -15.65
CA GLN A 238 0.62 -15.90 -14.31
C GLN A 238 1.53 -17.06 -13.95
N LYS A 239 2.70 -16.78 -13.39
CA LYS A 239 3.71 -17.76 -12.96
C LYS A 239 4.08 -17.54 -11.51
N PRO A 240 4.25 -18.63 -10.74
CA PRO A 240 4.71 -18.49 -9.36
C PRO A 240 6.18 -18.08 -9.30
N PHE A 241 6.53 -17.39 -8.23
CA PHE A 241 7.92 -17.08 -7.88
C PHE A 241 8.19 -17.44 -6.42
N TYR A 242 9.47 -17.61 -6.08
CA TYR A 242 9.93 -17.95 -4.75
C TYR A 242 11.16 -17.13 -4.42
N HIS A 243 11.13 -16.41 -3.30
CA HIS A 243 12.25 -15.62 -2.80
C HIS A 243 12.63 -16.10 -1.40
N ILE A 244 13.92 -16.33 -1.19
CA ILE A 244 14.49 -16.74 0.10
C ILE A 244 15.42 -15.64 0.56
N THR A 245 15.25 -15.15 1.78
CA THR A 245 15.98 -14.01 2.32
C THR A 245 16.59 -14.36 3.67
N ALA A 246 17.86 -14.05 3.86
CA ALA A 246 18.53 -14.05 5.16
C ALA A 246 18.87 -12.60 5.54
N ILE A 247 18.53 -12.20 6.77
CA ILE A 247 18.71 -10.83 7.28
C ILE A 247 19.49 -10.85 8.58
N VAL A 248 20.45 -9.96 8.69
CA VAL A 248 21.06 -9.51 9.95
C VAL A 248 20.45 -8.16 10.28
N GLU A 249 19.91 -8.05 11.48
CA GLU A 249 19.17 -6.87 11.95
C GLU A 249 19.80 -6.35 13.24
N LYS A 250 20.04 -5.03 13.29
CA LYS A 250 20.51 -4.34 14.49
C LYS A 250 19.51 -3.27 14.90
N PRO A 251 18.79 -3.44 16.03
CA PRO A 251 17.98 -2.36 16.59
C PRO A 251 18.84 -1.13 16.86
N LEU A 252 18.37 0.05 16.46
CA LEU A 252 19.06 1.32 16.66
C LEU A 252 18.41 2.15 17.77
N ASN A 253 17.10 2.08 17.88
CA ASN A 253 16.29 2.84 18.83
C ASN A 253 14.84 2.28 18.86
N ASN A 254 13.95 2.96 19.56
CA ASN A 254 12.53 2.58 19.71
C ASN A 254 11.73 2.70 18.40
N TYR A 255 12.29 3.36 17.37
CA TYR A 255 11.62 3.50 16.08
C TYR A 255 11.92 2.33 15.14
N GLY A 256 13.05 1.63 15.31
CA GLY A 256 13.35 0.54 14.40
C GLY A 256 14.80 0.03 14.41
N ALA A 257 15.10 -0.79 13.41
CA ALA A 257 16.35 -1.49 13.21
C ALA A 257 16.92 -1.30 11.82
N ALA A 258 18.25 -1.17 11.74
CA ALA A 258 18.97 -1.28 10.47
C ALA A 258 19.07 -2.75 10.07
N GLN A 259 19.03 -3.03 8.78
CA GLN A 259 19.07 -4.36 8.19
C GLN A 259 20.10 -4.46 7.09
N VAL A 260 20.77 -5.60 7.03
CA VAL A 260 21.55 -6.04 5.86
C VAL A 260 21.17 -7.47 5.56
N GLY A 261 21.16 -7.86 4.28
CA GLY A 261 20.76 -9.21 3.95
C GLY A 261 21.18 -9.65 2.57
N ALA A 262 20.96 -10.94 2.31
CA ALA A 262 21.14 -11.57 1.02
C ALA A 262 19.87 -12.32 0.62
N GLU A 263 19.62 -12.38 -0.68
CA GLU A 263 18.39 -12.93 -1.23
C GLU A 263 18.65 -13.75 -2.49
N VAL A 264 17.87 -14.81 -2.64
CA VAL A 264 17.78 -15.60 -3.86
C VAL A 264 16.39 -15.44 -4.45
N PHE A 265 16.32 -15.15 -5.75
CA PHE A 265 15.10 -14.93 -6.49
C PHE A 265 14.91 -15.99 -7.57
N LEU A 266 13.83 -16.76 -7.47
CA LEU A 266 13.44 -17.79 -8.40
C LEU A 266 12.11 -17.39 -9.06
N SER A 267 12.18 -16.74 -10.23
CA SER A 267 11.02 -16.21 -10.95
C SER A 267 10.69 -17.06 -12.18
N ASN A 268 9.65 -17.87 -12.12
CA ASN A 268 9.23 -18.67 -13.26
C ASN A 268 8.73 -17.83 -14.44
N SER A 269 8.27 -16.60 -14.21
CA SER A 269 7.94 -15.68 -15.30
C SER A 269 9.18 -15.28 -16.11
N LEU A 270 10.34 -15.07 -15.49
CA LEU A 270 11.60 -14.83 -16.19
C LEU A 270 12.09 -16.09 -16.93
N LYS A 271 11.94 -17.27 -16.32
CA LYS A 271 12.30 -18.55 -16.93
C LYS A 271 11.59 -18.77 -18.27
N GLU A 272 10.36 -18.29 -18.41
CA GLU A 272 9.61 -18.40 -19.68
C GLU A 272 9.82 -17.17 -20.59
N LEU A 273 9.98 -15.98 -20.00
CA LEU A 273 10.16 -14.75 -20.76
C LEU A 273 11.47 -14.75 -21.56
N ILE A 274 12.57 -15.23 -20.99
CA ILE A 274 13.89 -15.24 -21.62
C ILE A 274 13.91 -16.00 -22.95
N PRO A 275 13.48 -17.27 -23.03
CA PRO A 275 13.43 -18.00 -24.31
C PRO A 275 12.46 -17.37 -25.31
N PHE A 276 11.34 -16.80 -24.83
CA PHE A 276 10.38 -16.09 -25.66
C PHE A 276 11.04 -14.87 -26.33
N LEU A 277 11.72 -14.01 -25.56
CA LEU A 277 12.41 -12.83 -26.09
C LEU A 277 13.53 -13.23 -27.08
N ALA A 278 14.33 -14.22 -26.74
CA ALA A 278 15.40 -14.70 -27.59
C ALA A 278 14.91 -15.24 -28.96
N THR A 279 13.70 -15.80 -28.99
CA THR A 279 13.10 -16.35 -30.23
C THR A 279 12.33 -15.29 -31.00
N SER A 280 11.56 -14.43 -30.29
CA SER A 280 10.65 -13.45 -30.93
C SER A 280 11.37 -12.17 -31.33
N PHE A 281 12.48 -11.84 -30.66
CA PHE A 281 13.24 -10.59 -30.85
C PHE A 281 14.74 -10.89 -30.90
N PRO A 282 15.21 -11.68 -31.89
CA PRO A 282 16.62 -12.10 -32.00
C PRO A 282 17.59 -10.91 -32.14
N GLU A 283 17.11 -9.79 -32.68
CA GLU A 283 17.87 -8.54 -32.79
C GLU A 283 18.30 -7.96 -31.46
N GLU A 284 17.61 -8.29 -30.36
CA GLU A 284 17.99 -7.84 -29.00
C GLU A 284 19.18 -8.64 -28.43
N GLY A 285 19.66 -9.68 -29.13
CA GLY A 285 20.86 -10.44 -28.80
C GLY A 285 20.76 -11.25 -27.49
N MET A 286 19.56 -11.59 -27.03
CA MET A 286 19.38 -12.41 -25.84
C MET A 286 19.63 -13.90 -26.14
N ASP A 287 20.46 -14.55 -25.29
CA ASP A 287 20.61 -16.01 -25.34
C ASP A 287 19.42 -16.70 -24.65
N LYS A 288 18.82 -17.68 -25.28
CA LYS A 288 17.75 -18.52 -24.71
C LYS A 288 18.14 -19.26 -23.43
N ASN A 289 19.46 -19.49 -23.23
CA ASN A 289 20.02 -20.16 -22.05
C ASN A 289 20.44 -19.18 -20.94
N THR A 290 20.19 -17.87 -21.07
CA THR A 290 20.47 -16.88 -20.04
C THR A 290 19.87 -17.33 -18.69
N ASP A 291 20.66 -17.29 -17.61
CA ASP A 291 20.19 -17.72 -16.30
C ASP A 291 19.10 -16.75 -15.78
N TRP A 292 17.95 -17.32 -15.47
CA TRP A 292 16.77 -16.61 -14.98
C TRP A 292 16.79 -16.41 -13.45
N LYS A 293 17.67 -17.09 -12.72
CA LYS A 293 17.84 -16.96 -11.28
C LYS A 293 18.65 -15.72 -10.97
N ARG A 294 18.31 -15.04 -9.88
CA ARG A 294 19.04 -13.86 -9.44
C ARG A 294 19.43 -14.00 -7.98
N VAL A 295 20.57 -13.42 -7.63
CA VAL A 295 21.04 -13.28 -6.25
C VAL A 295 21.30 -11.81 -5.98
N GLY A 296 20.84 -11.31 -4.84
CA GLY A 296 21.02 -9.94 -4.43
C GLY A 296 21.47 -9.78 -2.99
N VAL A 297 22.05 -8.64 -2.70
CA VAL A 297 22.35 -8.16 -1.35
C VAL A 297 21.63 -6.83 -1.14
N PHE A 298 21.26 -6.52 0.09
CA PHE A 298 20.54 -5.28 0.38
C PHE A 298 20.93 -4.66 1.70
N VAL A 299 20.64 -3.37 1.82
CA VAL A 299 20.56 -2.63 3.07
C VAL A 299 19.14 -2.13 3.24
N GLY A 300 18.69 -2.01 4.50
CA GLY A 300 17.32 -1.60 4.76
C GLY A 300 17.09 -1.14 6.18
N TYR A 301 15.84 -0.83 6.43
CA TYR A 301 15.36 -0.41 7.74
C TYR A 301 13.98 -1.01 8.01
N GLU A 302 13.75 -1.44 9.26
CA GLU A 302 12.46 -1.87 9.76
C GLU A 302 11.96 -0.86 10.79
N TRP A 303 10.79 -0.25 10.54
CA TRP A 303 10.10 0.66 11.46
C TRP A 303 9.12 -0.09 12.33
N TYR A 304 9.18 0.14 13.63
CA TYR A 304 8.36 -0.55 14.62
C TYR A 304 7.05 0.20 14.88
N LEU A 305 5.91 -0.43 14.56
CA LEU A 305 4.56 0.04 14.84
C LEU A 305 3.81 -0.99 15.70
N ASN A 306 4.40 -1.40 16.82
CA ASN A 306 3.92 -2.48 17.69
C ASN A 306 4.16 -3.87 17.05
N LYS A 307 3.12 -4.73 16.96
CA LYS A 307 3.19 -6.02 16.26
C LYS A 307 3.26 -5.88 14.73
N LEU A 308 2.82 -4.75 14.21
CA LEU A 308 3.01 -4.39 12.81
C LEU A 308 4.32 -3.64 12.68
N THR A 309 5.11 -3.97 11.68
CA THR A 309 6.31 -3.21 11.31
C THR A 309 6.29 -2.93 9.81
N ALA A 310 6.96 -1.85 9.41
CA ALA A 310 7.16 -1.54 8.00
C ALA A 310 8.63 -1.77 7.64
N GLU A 311 8.91 -2.37 6.48
CA GLU A 311 10.27 -2.53 5.97
C GLU A 311 10.49 -1.74 4.70
N GLY A 312 11.69 -1.18 4.55
CA GLY A 312 12.16 -0.55 3.32
C GLY A 312 13.60 -0.98 3.02
N ASN A 313 13.82 -1.57 1.85
CA ASN A 313 15.11 -2.12 1.45
C ASN A 313 15.53 -1.59 0.08
N ILE A 314 16.82 -1.35 -0.09
CA ILE A 314 17.47 -1.08 -1.37
C ILE A 314 18.52 -2.15 -1.58
N GLY A 315 18.40 -2.90 -2.67
CA GLY A 315 19.28 -4.01 -2.99
C GLY A 315 19.98 -3.87 -4.33
N TYR A 316 21.04 -4.64 -4.46
CA TYR A 316 21.86 -4.76 -5.66
C TYR A 316 21.98 -6.23 -6.04
N TYR A 317 21.81 -6.54 -7.33
CA TYR A 317 22.02 -7.90 -7.84
C TYR A 317 23.51 -8.18 -7.99
N VAL A 318 24.00 -9.17 -7.25
CA VAL A 318 25.37 -9.70 -7.39
C VAL A 318 25.43 -10.77 -8.49
N HIS A 319 24.28 -11.39 -8.81
CA HIS A 319 24.11 -12.28 -9.96
C HIS A 319 22.78 -11.95 -10.64
N ASP A 320 22.82 -11.53 -11.89
CA ASP A 320 21.69 -11.30 -12.78
C ASP A 320 22.18 -11.30 -14.22
N GLU A 321 21.92 -12.37 -14.96
CA GLU A 321 22.29 -12.45 -16.38
C GLU A 321 21.24 -11.77 -17.28
N TYR A 322 19.99 -11.65 -16.81
CA TYR A 322 18.92 -11.02 -17.59
C TYR A 322 19.13 -9.51 -17.79
N LYS A 323 19.62 -8.79 -16.81
CA LYS A 323 20.06 -7.36 -16.79
C LYS A 323 19.06 -6.30 -17.28
N LYS A 324 17.95 -6.66 -17.94
CA LYS A 324 16.99 -5.69 -18.51
C LYS A 324 16.25 -4.85 -17.48
N ASN A 325 16.24 -5.26 -16.21
CA ASN A 325 15.60 -4.52 -15.12
C ASN A 325 16.56 -3.57 -14.37
N GLY A 326 17.86 -3.54 -14.79
CA GLY A 326 18.92 -2.85 -14.08
C GLY A 326 19.45 -3.64 -12.89
N SER A 327 20.49 -3.10 -12.24
CA SER A 327 21.20 -3.80 -11.16
C SER A 327 20.63 -3.51 -9.76
N LEU A 328 19.74 -2.53 -9.61
CA LEU A 328 19.16 -2.13 -8.33
C LEU A 328 17.69 -2.56 -8.25
N TYR A 329 17.30 -2.97 -7.05
CA TYR A 329 15.90 -3.21 -6.72
C TYR A 329 15.54 -2.56 -5.38
N GLN A 330 14.26 -2.29 -5.17
CA GLN A 330 13.72 -1.80 -3.91
C GLN A 330 12.65 -2.77 -3.42
N ARG A 331 12.46 -2.82 -2.11
CA ARG A 331 11.31 -3.51 -1.49
C ARG A 331 10.72 -2.62 -0.42
N LEU A 332 9.40 -2.51 -0.44
CA LEU A 332 8.61 -1.94 0.64
C LEU A 332 7.66 -3.02 1.13
N GLY A 333 7.54 -3.16 2.43
CA GLY A 333 6.72 -4.22 2.99
C GLY A 333 6.18 -3.91 4.38
N LEU A 334 5.24 -4.76 4.78
CA LEU A 334 4.69 -4.81 6.12
C LEU A 334 4.93 -6.21 6.68
N ARG A 335 5.33 -6.28 7.95
CA ARG A 335 5.45 -7.52 8.72
C ARG A 335 4.49 -7.45 9.87
N TYR A 336 3.83 -8.57 10.17
CA TYR A 336 2.98 -8.71 11.34
C TYR A 336 3.48 -9.87 12.21
N TYR A 337 3.93 -9.55 13.40
CA TYR A 337 4.46 -10.51 14.37
C TYR A 337 3.31 -11.23 15.09
N VAL A 338 3.10 -12.51 14.74
CA VAL A 338 2.14 -13.40 15.39
C VAL A 338 2.65 -13.81 16.76
N THR A 339 3.93 -14.16 16.83
CA THR A 339 4.71 -14.40 18.06
C THR A 339 5.97 -13.53 18.05
N PRO A 340 6.76 -13.45 19.13
CA PRO A 340 8.04 -12.72 19.11
C PRO A 340 9.01 -13.17 18.01
N ASN A 341 8.90 -14.42 17.55
CA ASN A 341 9.82 -15.04 16.60
C ASN A 341 9.19 -15.28 15.21
N VAL A 342 7.86 -15.40 15.09
CA VAL A 342 7.18 -15.73 13.82
C VAL A 342 6.39 -14.56 13.34
N PHE A 343 6.58 -14.19 12.09
CA PHE A 343 5.83 -13.10 11.44
C PHE A 343 5.40 -13.45 10.02
N GLY A 344 4.24 -12.94 9.65
CA GLY A 344 3.80 -12.87 8.26
C GLY A 344 4.39 -11.62 7.60
N VAL A 345 4.64 -11.68 6.30
CA VAL A 345 5.13 -10.54 5.52
C VAL A 345 4.29 -10.36 4.25
N MET A 346 4.05 -9.10 3.90
CA MET A 346 3.47 -8.66 2.64
C MET A 346 4.34 -7.54 2.10
N SER A 347 4.85 -7.68 0.88
CA SER A 347 5.79 -6.71 0.31
C SER A 347 5.62 -6.52 -1.19
N LEU A 348 6.12 -5.41 -1.68
CA LEU A 348 6.23 -5.08 -3.09
C LEU A 348 7.70 -4.93 -3.45
N LYS A 349 8.17 -5.76 -4.36
CA LYS A 349 9.50 -5.64 -4.98
C LYS A 349 9.38 -4.83 -6.26
N THR A 350 10.26 -3.86 -6.44
CA THR A 350 10.25 -2.94 -7.57
C THR A 350 11.64 -2.72 -8.15
N HIS A 351 11.68 -2.27 -9.41
CA HIS A 351 12.85 -1.68 -10.04
C HIS A 351 12.52 -0.21 -10.33
N PHE A 352 12.94 0.68 -9.41
CA PHE A 352 12.49 2.08 -9.36
C PHE A 352 10.96 2.16 -9.30
N ALA A 353 10.31 2.80 -10.25
CA ALA A 353 8.87 2.94 -10.31
C ALA A 353 8.11 1.74 -10.91
N LYS A 354 8.82 0.68 -11.38
CA LYS A 354 8.20 -0.51 -11.98
C LYS A 354 8.07 -1.62 -10.95
N ALA A 355 6.84 -2.01 -10.62
CA ALA A 355 6.59 -3.18 -9.82
C ALA A 355 7.09 -4.45 -10.54
N GLU A 356 7.70 -5.37 -9.80
CA GLU A 356 8.07 -6.69 -10.30
C GLU A 356 7.23 -7.80 -9.67
N ALA A 357 7.01 -7.71 -8.34
CA ALA A 357 6.33 -8.77 -7.63
C ALA A 357 5.62 -8.25 -6.37
N PHE A 358 4.36 -8.61 -6.22
CA PHE A 358 3.66 -8.54 -4.94
C PHE A 358 3.89 -9.85 -4.20
N GLU A 359 4.50 -9.76 -3.04
CA GLU A 359 5.00 -10.90 -2.28
C GLU A 359 4.19 -11.09 -1.00
N VAL A 360 3.86 -12.34 -0.70
CA VAL A 360 3.35 -12.76 0.61
C VAL A 360 4.29 -13.83 1.16
N GLY A 361 4.44 -13.90 2.47
CA GLY A 361 5.38 -14.86 3.01
C GLY A 361 5.36 -14.96 4.53
N VAL A 362 6.32 -15.72 5.03
CA VAL A 362 6.53 -15.94 6.44
C VAL A 362 8.01 -15.76 6.77
N GLY A 363 8.28 -15.29 7.97
CA GLY A 363 9.63 -15.16 8.49
C GLY A 363 9.75 -15.70 9.89
N TYR A 364 10.97 -16.12 10.22
CA TYR A 364 11.36 -16.59 11.54
C TYR A 364 12.56 -15.79 12.03
N LYS A 365 12.46 -15.26 13.23
CA LYS A 365 13.52 -14.57 13.96
C LYS A 365 14.21 -15.57 14.87
N LEU A 366 15.51 -15.73 14.66
CA LEU A 366 16.42 -16.60 15.45
C LEU A 366 16.85 -15.92 16.73
#